data_fa8248bf55569ffea243237d42a34dc5
#
_entry.id   fa8248bf55569ffea243237d42a34dc5
#
_cell.length_a   1.000
_cell.length_b   1.000
_cell.length_c   1.000
_cell.angle_alpha   90.00
_cell.angle_beta   90.00
_cell.angle_gamma   90.00
#
_symmetry.space_group_name_H-M   'P 1'
#
loop_
_entity.id
_entity.type
_entity.pdbx_description
1 polymer ?
#
loop_
_entity_poly.entity_id
_entity_poly.type
_entity_poly.pdbx_seq_one_letter_code
_entity_poly.pdbx_strand_id
1 'polypeptide(L)'
;DIIGKATLPMIERHLDYDKSRITVIDPKDEGRKAHCEKHNVRFIQQGVTKDNYRELLTPLLTEGGGQGFCVNLSVDTGSTDIMELCNELGALYIDTVNEPWLGFYFDASKGPEARSNYALRENTLAAKKARPAGSTTAVSCCGANPGMVSFFVKQALLNVASDLKLNAPRPKPMAEWADRMRQAGMKGIHI
;
A
#
# COMPACT_ATOMS: atom_id res chain seq x y z
N ASP A 1 4.22 0.79 -14.35
CA ASP A 1 4.75 2.09 -13.95
C ASP A 1 6.22 1.95 -13.50
N ILE A 2 6.86 3.05 -13.05
CA ILE A 2 8.26 3.04 -12.61
C ILE A 2 8.46 2.19 -11.36
N ILE A 3 7.52 2.24 -10.42
CA ILE A 3 7.58 1.48 -9.16
C ILE A 3 7.49 -0.02 -9.45
N GLY A 4 6.54 -0.44 -10.28
CA GLY A 4 6.42 -1.83 -10.70
C GLY A 4 7.68 -2.37 -11.39
N LYS A 5 8.28 -1.59 -12.29
CA LYS A 5 9.55 -1.95 -12.94
C LYS A 5 10.72 -2.07 -11.97
N ALA A 6 10.77 -1.24 -10.92
CA ALA A 6 11.81 -1.31 -9.90
C ALA A 6 11.62 -2.48 -8.91
N THR A 7 10.39 -2.93 -8.72
CA THR A 7 10.05 -3.97 -7.73
C THR A 7 10.66 -5.33 -8.09
N LEU A 8 10.61 -5.76 -9.35
CA LEU A 8 11.15 -7.05 -9.77
C LEU A 8 12.64 -7.21 -9.46
N PRO A 9 13.55 -6.27 -9.84
CA PRO A 9 14.97 -6.37 -9.46
C PRO A 9 15.21 -6.37 -7.96
N MET A 10 14.35 -5.71 -7.18
CA MET A 10 14.46 -5.70 -5.72
C MET A 10 14.05 -7.05 -5.12
N ILE A 11 12.99 -7.66 -5.64
CA ILE A 11 12.58 -9.02 -5.26
C ILE A 11 13.72 -9.99 -5.57
N GLU A 12 14.30 -9.94 -6.79
CA GLU A 12 15.44 -10.79 -7.18
C GLU A 12 16.66 -10.66 -6.28
N ARG A 13 16.92 -9.45 -5.79
CA ARG A 13 18.08 -9.18 -4.91
C ARG A 13 17.90 -9.71 -3.51
N HIS A 14 16.68 -9.71 -2.99
CA HIS A 14 16.42 -9.85 -1.56
C HIS A 14 15.65 -11.10 -1.18
N LEU A 15 14.99 -11.77 -2.14
CA LEU A 15 14.17 -12.94 -1.88
C LEU A 15 14.65 -14.13 -2.72
N ASP A 16 14.70 -15.30 -2.09
CA ASP A 16 14.86 -16.58 -2.79
C ASP A 16 13.47 -17.12 -3.13
N TYR A 17 13.15 -17.22 -4.43
CA TYR A 17 11.80 -17.56 -4.90
C TYR A 17 11.83 -18.21 -6.29
N ASP A 18 10.77 -18.94 -6.60
CA ASP A 18 10.53 -19.47 -7.94
C ASP A 18 9.89 -18.40 -8.83
N LYS A 19 10.64 -17.92 -9.82
CA LYS A 19 10.21 -16.86 -10.76
C LYS A 19 8.95 -17.21 -11.53
N SER A 20 8.71 -18.50 -11.79
CA SER A 20 7.49 -18.96 -12.47
C SER A 20 6.20 -18.67 -11.69
N ARG A 21 6.32 -18.42 -10.40
CA ARG A 21 5.20 -18.11 -9.49
C ARG A 21 4.86 -16.63 -9.42
N ILE A 22 5.61 -15.76 -10.10
CA ILE A 22 5.29 -14.34 -10.16
C ILE A 22 4.48 -14.04 -11.42
N THR A 23 3.38 -13.32 -11.25
CA THR A 23 2.59 -12.76 -12.32
C THR A 23 2.46 -11.26 -12.13
N VAL A 24 2.78 -10.50 -13.16
CA VAL A 24 2.55 -9.06 -13.22
C VAL A 24 1.32 -8.79 -14.07
N ILE A 25 0.41 -7.95 -13.55
CA ILE A 25 -0.81 -7.53 -14.25
C ILE A 25 -0.73 -6.02 -14.45
N ASP A 26 -0.91 -5.54 -15.68
CA ASP A 26 -0.98 -4.11 -15.99
C ASP A 26 -1.85 -3.91 -17.24
N PRO A 27 -2.73 -2.90 -17.29
CA PRO A 27 -3.59 -2.65 -18.45
C PRO A 27 -2.80 -2.23 -19.70
N LYS A 28 -1.57 -1.74 -19.51
CA LYS A 28 -0.72 -1.24 -20.60
C LYS A 28 0.56 -2.06 -20.70
N ASP A 29 1.01 -2.29 -21.92
CA ASP A 29 2.34 -2.89 -22.11
C ASP A 29 3.46 -1.84 -21.89
N GLU A 30 3.57 -0.83 -22.72
CA GLU A 30 4.61 0.23 -22.62
C GLU A 30 6.01 -0.31 -22.22
N GLY A 31 6.39 -1.46 -22.77
CA GLY A 31 7.65 -2.15 -22.47
C GLY A 31 7.64 -2.94 -21.14
N ARG A 32 6.49 -3.13 -20.51
CA ARG A 32 6.35 -3.92 -19.27
C ARG A 32 6.47 -5.40 -19.56
N LYS A 33 5.89 -5.87 -20.69
CA LYS A 33 6.02 -7.25 -21.14
C LYS A 33 7.48 -7.63 -21.35
N ALA A 34 8.23 -6.84 -22.11
CA ALA A 34 9.66 -7.07 -22.33
C ALA A 34 10.48 -7.04 -21.03
N HIS A 35 10.09 -6.17 -20.08
CA HIS A 35 10.71 -6.14 -18.77
C HIS A 35 10.43 -7.42 -17.97
N CYS A 36 9.19 -7.91 -17.94
CA CYS A 36 8.83 -9.16 -17.29
C CYS A 36 9.54 -10.37 -17.92
N GLU A 37 9.60 -10.42 -19.25
CA GLU A 37 10.35 -11.46 -20.00
C GLU A 37 11.83 -11.50 -19.63
N LYS A 38 12.48 -10.34 -19.50
CA LYS A 38 13.87 -10.24 -19.03
C LYS A 38 14.10 -10.87 -17.66
N HIS A 39 13.07 -10.83 -16.79
CA HIS A 39 13.10 -11.38 -15.43
C HIS A 39 12.47 -12.79 -15.35
N ASN A 40 12.06 -13.38 -16.47
CA ASN A 40 11.35 -14.67 -16.52
C ASN A 40 10.07 -14.69 -15.69
N VAL A 41 9.31 -13.61 -15.72
CA VAL A 41 8.07 -13.42 -14.97
C VAL A 41 6.90 -13.35 -15.94
N ARG A 42 5.77 -13.99 -15.60
CA ARG A 42 4.54 -13.96 -16.39
C ARG A 42 3.94 -12.56 -16.44
N PHE A 43 3.53 -12.11 -17.62
CA PHE A 43 2.83 -10.83 -17.80
C PHE A 43 1.43 -11.05 -18.35
N ILE A 44 0.44 -10.41 -17.72
CA ILE A 44 -0.96 -10.38 -18.19
C ILE A 44 -1.31 -8.92 -18.48
N GLN A 45 -1.59 -8.61 -19.74
CA GLN A 45 -2.04 -7.29 -20.15
C GLN A 45 -3.54 -7.17 -19.94
N GLN A 46 -3.95 -6.77 -18.75
CA GLN A 46 -5.34 -6.59 -18.36
C GLN A 46 -5.49 -5.57 -17.24
N GLY A 47 -6.54 -4.75 -17.29
CA GLY A 47 -6.92 -3.87 -16.18
C GLY A 47 -7.66 -4.63 -15.09
N VAL A 48 -7.30 -4.38 -13.84
CA VAL A 48 -8.05 -4.85 -12.67
C VAL A 48 -9.15 -3.82 -12.39
N THR A 49 -10.40 -4.24 -12.42
CA THR A 49 -11.58 -3.40 -12.21
C THR A 49 -12.47 -3.96 -11.10
N LYS A 50 -13.42 -3.16 -10.64
CA LYS A 50 -14.39 -3.60 -9.63
C LYS A 50 -15.20 -4.82 -10.09
N ASP A 51 -15.41 -4.98 -11.39
CA ASP A 51 -16.24 -6.06 -11.94
C ASP A 51 -15.46 -7.34 -12.15
N ASN A 52 -14.13 -7.27 -12.36
CA ASN A 52 -13.34 -8.45 -12.74
C ASN A 52 -12.29 -8.88 -11.70
N TYR A 53 -12.00 -8.09 -10.65
CA TYR A 53 -10.88 -8.37 -9.75
C TYR A 53 -10.95 -9.75 -9.10
N ARG A 54 -12.13 -10.22 -8.73
CA ARG A 54 -12.30 -11.55 -8.11
C ARG A 54 -11.99 -12.67 -9.09
N GLU A 55 -12.57 -12.60 -10.28
CA GLU A 55 -12.35 -13.60 -11.33
C GLU A 55 -10.88 -13.65 -11.76
N LEU A 56 -10.25 -12.50 -11.92
CA LEU A 56 -8.86 -12.38 -12.38
C LEU A 56 -7.85 -12.79 -11.30
N LEU A 57 -8.02 -12.33 -10.05
CA LEU A 57 -7.02 -12.51 -9.00
C LEU A 57 -7.13 -13.84 -8.26
N THR A 58 -8.34 -14.40 -8.11
CA THR A 58 -8.53 -15.65 -7.35
C THR A 58 -7.65 -16.79 -7.87
N PRO A 59 -7.65 -17.17 -9.17
CA PRO A 59 -6.82 -18.26 -9.65
C PRO A 59 -5.32 -17.99 -9.44
N LEU A 60 -4.87 -16.75 -9.58
CA LEU A 60 -3.47 -16.38 -9.44
C LEU A 60 -2.99 -16.43 -7.98
N LEU A 61 -3.86 -16.09 -7.04
CA LEU A 61 -3.54 -16.10 -5.61
C LEU A 61 -3.64 -17.48 -4.96
N THR A 62 -4.29 -18.45 -5.65
CA THR A 62 -4.45 -19.83 -5.17
C THR A 62 -3.64 -20.84 -5.95
N GLU A 63 -2.99 -20.44 -7.03
CA GLU A 63 -2.18 -21.30 -7.89
C GLU A 63 -1.01 -21.97 -7.14
N GLY A 64 -0.79 -23.25 -7.39
CA GLY A 64 0.36 -23.99 -6.86
C GLY A 64 0.28 -24.39 -5.39
N GLY A 65 -0.87 -24.25 -4.74
CA GLY A 65 -1.15 -24.79 -3.39
C GLY A 65 -0.35 -24.16 -2.24
N GLY A 66 0.39 -23.06 -2.50
CA GLY A 66 1.07 -22.27 -1.46
C GLY A 66 0.23 -21.07 -1.04
N GLN A 67 0.75 -20.29 -0.08
CA GLN A 67 0.14 -19.03 0.33
C GLN A 67 0.34 -17.97 -0.76
N GLY A 68 -0.75 -17.42 -1.29
CA GLY A 68 -0.71 -16.30 -2.22
C GLY A 68 -0.17 -15.03 -1.58
N PHE A 69 0.43 -14.15 -2.39
CA PHE A 69 0.87 -12.84 -1.94
C PHE A 69 0.57 -11.78 -3.01
N CYS A 70 -0.33 -10.87 -2.68
CA CYS A 70 -0.69 -9.75 -3.55
C CYS A 70 0.15 -8.52 -3.19
N VAL A 71 0.88 -7.99 -4.18
CA VAL A 71 1.60 -6.72 -4.11
C VAL A 71 0.86 -5.72 -5.00
N ASN A 72 0.04 -4.85 -4.40
CA ASN A 72 -0.76 -3.88 -5.13
C ASN A 72 -0.01 -2.54 -5.28
N LEU A 73 0.45 -2.26 -6.49
CA LEU A 73 1.15 -1.02 -6.87
C LEU A 73 0.35 -0.20 -7.88
N SER A 74 -0.91 -0.55 -8.09
CA SER A 74 -1.79 0.06 -9.08
C SER A 74 -2.51 1.28 -8.53
N VAL A 75 -2.98 2.12 -9.43
CA VAL A 75 -3.91 3.22 -9.16
C VAL A 75 -5.33 2.83 -9.59
N ASP A 76 -6.34 3.49 -9.06
CA ASP A 76 -7.75 3.25 -9.39
C ASP A 76 -8.23 1.81 -9.15
N THR A 77 -7.56 1.08 -8.27
CA THR A 77 -7.94 -0.28 -7.86
C THR A 77 -8.27 -0.34 -6.38
N GLY A 78 -9.48 -0.72 -6.03
CA GLY A 78 -9.98 -0.68 -4.66
C GLY A 78 -9.17 -1.53 -3.68
N SER A 79 -8.25 -0.89 -2.97
CA SER A 79 -7.32 -1.56 -2.04
C SER A 79 -8.04 -2.39 -0.97
N THR A 80 -9.11 -1.84 -0.37
CA THR A 80 -9.86 -2.54 0.68
C THR A 80 -10.53 -3.81 0.15
N ASP A 81 -11.16 -3.76 -1.03
CA ASP A 81 -11.83 -4.93 -1.62
C ASP A 81 -10.82 -6.03 -2.00
N ILE A 82 -9.66 -5.66 -2.56
CA ILE A 82 -8.60 -6.62 -2.89
C ILE A 82 -7.99 -7.21 -1.61
N MET A 83 -7.82 -6.41 -0.58
CA MET A 83 -7.33 -6.84 0.73
C MET A 83 -8.30 -7.83 1.39
N GLU A 84 -9.61 -7.63 1.27
CA GLU A 84 -10.63 -8.54 1.76
C GLU A 84 -10.62 -9.85 0.96
N LEU A 85 -10.52 -9.79 -0.36
CA LEU A 85 -10.35 -10.98 -1.20
C LEU A 85 -9.11 -11.78 -0.79
N CYS A 86 -7.97 -11.12 -0.58
CA CYS A 86 -6.76 -11.80 -0.12
C CYS A 86 -6.99 -12.52 1.23
N ASN A 87 -7.70 -11.87 2.16
CA ASN A 87 -8.04 -12.49 3.44
C ASN A 87 -8.96 -13.72 3.26
N GLU A 88 -9.97 -13.64 2.41
CA GLU A 88 -10.86 -14.76 2.08
C GLU A 88 -10.09 -15.96 1.51
N LEU A 89 -9.09 -15.71 0.68
CA LEU A 89 -8.27 -16.73 0.01
C LEU A 89 -7.08 -17.22 0.85
N GLY A 90 -6.87 -16.68 2.05
CA GLY A 90 -5.70 -17.00 2.85
C GLY A 90 -4.40 -16.39 2.33
N ALA A 91 -4.46 -15.42 1.43
CA ALA A 91 -3.31 -14.74 0.83
C ALA A 91 -2.84 -13.55 1.67
N LEU A 92 -1.56 -13.24 1.58
CA LEU A 92 -0.96 -12.01 2.12
C LEU A 92 -1.22 -10.83 1.18
N TYR A 93 -1.22 -9.62 1.74
CA TYR A 93 -1.43 -8.40 0.96
C TYR A 93 -0.49 -7.28 1.39
N ILE A 94 0.01 -6.51 0.41
CA ILE A 94 0.71 -5.25 0.65
C ILE A 94 0.37 -4.24 -0.45
N ASP A 95 0.19 -2.98 -0.06
CA ASP A 95 0.11 -1.86 -0.99
C ASP A 95 1.02 -0.70 -0.58
N THR A 96 1.23 0.23 -1.51
CA THR A 96 1.97 1.48 -1.27
C THR A 96 1.04 2.65 -0.96
N VAL A 97 -0.25 2.52 -1.26
CA VAL A 97 -1.27 3.54 -1.06
C VAL A 97 -2.64 2.87 -0.99
N ASN A 98 -3.54 3.43 -0.20
CA ASN A 98 -4.93 2.97 -0.14
C ASN A 98 -5.72 3.63 -1.28
N GLU A 99 -5.87 2.91 -2.38
CA GLU A 99 -6.59 3.38 -3.57
C GLU A 99 -8.07 3.01 -3.54
N PRO A 100 -8.95 3.88 -4.03
CA PRO A 100 -10.32 3.53 -4.35
C PRO A 100 -10.44 2.95 -5.76
N TRP A 101 -11.63 2.44 -6.10
CA TRP A 101 -11.96 2.18 -7.50
C TRP A 101 -12.10 3.46 -8.30
N LEU A 102 -11.83 3.36 -9.60
CA LEU A 102 -11.96 4.47 -10.56
C LEU A 102 -13.28 5.21 -10.39
N GLY A 103 -13.22 6.52 -10.38
CA GLY A 103 -14.40 7.40 -10.27
C GLY A 103 -14.77 7.84 -8.85
N PHE A 104 -14.20 7.25 -7.81
CA PHE A 104 -14.53 7.55 -6.41
C PHE A 104 -14.45 9.04 -6.06
N TYR A 105 -13.39 9.72 -6.44
CA TYR A 105 -13.16 11.12 -6.13
C TYR A 105 -14.09 12.08 -6.91
N PHE A 106 -14.66 11.61 -8.02
CA PHE A 106 -15.52 12.39 -8.92
C PHE A 106 -17.01 12.07 -8.77
N ASP A 107 -17.38 11.19 -7.83
CA ASP A 107 -18.78 10.81 -7.57
C ASP A 107 -19.56 11.99 -6.97
N ALA A 108 -20.23 12.77 -7.84
CA ALA A 108 -21.00 13.95 -7.44
C ALA A 108 -22.21 13.63 -6.55
N SER A 109 -22.62 12.37 -6.45
CA SER A 109 -23.71 11.94 -5.54
C SER A 109 -23.28 11.96 -4.07
N LYS A 110 -21.99 12.03 -3.79
CA LYS A 110 -21.41 12.03 -2.44
C LYS A 110 -20.86 13.40 -2.06
N GLY A 111 -20.97 13.75 -0.79
CA GLY A 111 -20.32 14.94 -0.24
C GLY A 111 -18.79 14.84 -0.28
N PRO A 112 -18.06 15.98 -0.17
CA PRO A 112 -16.60 16.00 -0.21
C PRO A 112 -15.93 15.10 0.83
N GLU A 113 -16.51 15.02 2.02
CA GLU A 113 -15.99 14.18 3.13
C GLU A 113 -15.98 12.69 2.75
N ALA A 114 -17.05 12.21 2.10
CA ALA A 114 -17.19 10.82 1.66
C ALA A 114 -16.30 10.46 0.47
N ARG A 115 -15.67 11.44 -0.19
CA ARG A 115 -14.76 11.30 -1.32
C ARG A 115 -13.32 11.67 -0.95
N SER A 116 -12.96 11.53 0.32
CA SER A 116 -11.65 11.93 0.84
C SER A 116 -10.78 10.72 1.17
N ASN A 117 -9.47 10.94 1.27
CA ASN A 117 -8.53 9.95 1.78
C ASN A 117 -8.84 9.52 3.22
N TYR A 118 -9.48 10.39 4.01
CA TYR A 118 -9.94 10.03 5.35
C TYR A 118 -11.07 8.99 5.30
N ALA A 119 -12.01 9.13 4.36
CA ALA A 119 -13.06 8.11 4.17
C ALA A 119 -12.47 6.75 3.79
N LEU A 120 -11.49 6.71 2.89
CA LEU A 120 -10.78 5.48 2.52
C LEU A 120 -10.07 4.87 3.73
N ARG A 121 -9.39 5.68 4.52
CA ARG A 121 -8.72 5.24 5.75
C ARG A 121 -9.72 4.64 6.75
N GLU A 122 -10.84 5.31 6.99
CA GLU A 122 -11.87 4.82 7.92
C GLU A 122 -12.49 3.51 7.45
N ASN A 123 -12.70 3.33 6.14
CA ASN A 123 -13.17 2.07 5.55
C ASN A 123 -12.17 0.93 5.83
N THR A 124 -10.88 1.17 5.61
CA THR A 124 -9.82 0.18 5.89
C THR A 124 -9.74 -0.16 7.38
N LEU A 125 -9.90 0.83 8.27
CA LEU A 125 -9.92 0.60 9.72
C LEU A 125 -11.17 -0.17 10.16
N ALA A 126 -12.31 0.07 9.53
CA ALA A 126 -13.54 -0.69 9.77
C ALA A 126 -13.37 -2.16 9.33
N ALA A 127 -12.83 -2.39 8.14
CA ALA A 127 -12.49 -3.72 7.65
C ALA A 127 -11.53 -4.45 8.61
N LYS A 128 -10.49 -3.76 9.10
CA LYS A 128 -9.58 -4.32 10.11
C LYS A 128 -10.30 -4.75 11.39
N LYS A 129 -11.24 -3.95 11.88
CA LYS A 129 -12.02 -4.30 13.10
C LYS A 129 -12.95 -5.49 12.90
N ALA A 130 -13.48 -5.65 11.69
CA ALA A 130 -14.39 -6.74 11.34
C ALA A 130 -13.67 -8.10 11.15
N ARG A 131 -12.35 -8.09 10.95
CA ARG A 131 -11.58 -9.32 10.71
C ARG A 131 -11.52 -10.19 11.96
N PRO A 132 -11.79 -11.50 11.82
CA PRO A 132 -11.64 -12.46 12.93
C PRO A 132 -10.16 -12.65 13.31
N ALA A 133 -9.95 -13.17 14.51
CA ALA A 133 -8.61 -13.60 14.92
C ALA A 133 -8.10 -14.70 13.98
N GLY A 134 -6.81 -14.63 13.63
CA GLY A 134 -6.19 -15.58 12.69
C GLY A 134 -6.31 -15.20 11.21
N SER A 135 -6.91 -14.05 10.89
CA SER A 135 -6.88 -13.50 9.53
C SER A 135 -5.46 -13.30 9.01
N THR A 136 -5.30 -13.38 7.69
CA THR A 136 -3.99 -13.16 7.04
C THR A 136 -3.49 -11.74 7.22
N THR A 137 -2.17 -11.57 7.16
CA THR A 137 -1.56 -10.25 7.28
C THR A 137 -1.81 -9.40 6.03
N ALA A 138 -2.26 -8.18 6.25
CA ALA A 138 -2.34 -7.14 5.25
C ALA A 138 -1.61 -5.89 5.73
N VAL A 139 -0.74 -5.32 4.88
CA VAL A 139 0.01 -4.10 5.15
C VAL A 139 -0.41 -3.05 4.14
N SER A 140 -1.06 -2.00 4.60
CA SER A 140 -1.50 -0.90 3.74
C SER A 140 -0.66 0.36 3.95
N CYS A 141 -0.51 1.15 2.89
CA CYS A 141 0.24 2.39 2.89
C CYS A 141 1.74 2.21 3.23
N CYS A 142 2.36 1.16 2.71
CA CYS A 142 3.78 0.86 2.86
C CYS A 142 4.62 1.46 1.71
N GLY A 143 4.36 2.72 1.37
CA GLY A 143 5.07 3.48 0.34
C GLY A 143 6.02 4.52 0.89
N ALA A 144 6.43 5.45 0.03
CA ALA A 144 7.20 6.62 0.44
C ALA A 144 6.30 7.63 1.17
N ASN A 145 5.19 8.00 0.50
CA ASN A 145 4.11 8.83 1.03
C ASN A 145 2.78 8.43 0.35
N PRO A 146 1.91 7.77 1.09
CA PRO A 146 1.91 7.41 2.52
C PRO A 146 2.93 6.29 2.85
N GLY A 147 3.51 6.36 4.06
CA GLY A 147 4.41 5.32 4.59
C GLY A 147 5.67 5.89 5.25
N MET A 148 6.83 5.78 4.61
CA MET A 148 8.16 6.17 5.14
C MET A 148 8.22 7.61 5.61
N VAL A 149 7.51 8.52 4.97
CA VAL A 149 7.46 9.94 5.31
C VAL A 149 7.12 10.18 6.78
N SER A 150 6.25 9.37 7.38
CA SER A 150 5.90 9.49 8.80
C SER A 150 7.09 9.23 9.73
N PHE A 151 8.02 8.38 9.33
CA PHE A 151 9.26 8.12 10.07
C PHE A 151 10.25 9.26 9.88
N PHE A 152 10.38 9.78 8.65
CA PHE A 152 11.25 10.92 8.35
C PHE A 152 10.82 12.18 9.08
N VAL A 153 9.52 12.48 9.14
CA VAL A 153 8.98 13.61 9.92
C VAL A 153 9.33 13.47 11.40
N LYS A 154 9.16 12.27 11.97
CA LYS A 154 9.54 12.03 13.36
C LYS A 154 11.05 12.20 13.59
N GLN A 155 11.87 11.69 12.68
CA GLN A 155 13.32 11.87 12.79
C GLN A 155 13.74 13.33 12.65
N ALA A 156 13.17 14.06 11.69
CA ALA A 156 13.43 15.48 11.50
C ALA A 156 13.05 16.28 12.77
N LEU A 157 11.90 15.96 13.39
CA LEU A 157 11.46 16.60 14.63
C LEU A 157 12.44 16.35 15.78
N LEU A 158 13.00 15.13 15.88
CA LEU A 158 14.02 14.83 16.90
C LEU A 158 15.31 15.62 16.65
N ASN A 159 15.73 15.75 15.40
CA ASN A 159 16.92 16.52 15.02
C ASN A 159 16.72 18.01 15.40
N VAL A 160 15.59 18.61 15.00
CA VAL A 160 15.26 20.01 15.36
C VAL A 160 15.19 20.19 16.86
N ALA A 161 14.57 19.26 17.59
CA ALA A 161 14.51 19.33 19.05
C ALA A 161 15.91 19.27 19.69
N SER A 162 16.81 18.47 19.14
CA SER A 162 18.22 18.41 19.57
C SER A 162 18.94 19.73 19.33
N ASP A 163 18.80 20.32 18.14
CA ASP A 163 19.42 21.60 17.78
C ASP A 163 18.93 22.74 18.69
N LEU A 164 17.64 22.70 19.02
CA LEU A 164 17.02 23.64 19.98
C LEU A 164 17.34 23.32 21.44
N LYS A 165 18.13 22.27 21.71
CA LYS A 165 18.49 21.81 23.07
C LYS A 165 17.27 21.49 23.94
N LEU A 166 16.22 20.97 23.35
CA LEU A 166 15.05 20.49 24.09
C LEU A 166 15.39 19.12 24.70
N ASN A 167 15.96 19.15 25.90
CA ASN A 167 16.41 17.96 26.63
C ASN A 167 15.22 17.19 27.19
N ALA A 168 14.59 16.39 26.34
CA ALA A 168 13.46 15.55 26.73
C ALA A 168 13.56 14.17 26.04
N PRO A 169 13.07 13.10 26.68
CA PRO A 169 13.15 11.75 26.14
C PRO A 169 12.42 11.63 24.79
N ARG A 170 12.75 10.61 24.01
CA ARG A 170 12.07 10.32 22.74
C ARG A 170 10.58 10.10 23.00
N PRO A 171 9.68 10.83 22.32
CA PRO A 171 8.24 10.66 22.45
C PRO A 171 7.80 9.23 22.11
N LYS A 172 6.84 8.68 22.83
CA LYS A 172 6.27 7.34 22.57
C LYS A 172 4.82 7.45 22.08
N PRO A 173 3.84 7.90 22.86
CA PRO A 173 2.47 8.05 22.39
C PRO A 173 2.32 9.28 21.49
N MET A 174 1.25 9.31 20.73
CA MET A 174 0.95 10.36 19.75
C MET A 174 0.89 11.76 20.40
N ALA A 175 0.35 11.86 21.63
CA ALA A 175 0.27 13.13 22.35
C ALA A 175 1.66 13.75 22.63
N GLU A 176 2.64 12.94 23.02
CA GLU A 176 4.01 13.42 23.27
C GLU A 176 4.70 13.91 21.99
N TRP A 177 4.42 13.30 20.83
CA TRP A 177 4.90 13.80 19.54
C TRP A 177 4.30 15.16 19.21
N ALA A 178 3.00 15.35 19.45
CA ALA A 178 2.33 16.64 19.28
C ALA A 178 2.88 17.70 20.22
N ASP A 179 3.16 17.35 21.47
CA ASP A 179 3.80 18.27 22.44
C ASP A 179 5.21 18.66 21.99
N ARG A 180 6.00 17.72 21.48
CA ARG A 180 7.32 18.00 20.94
C ARG A 180 7.27 18.96 19.76
N MET A 181 6.31 18.80 18.86
CA MET A 181 6.10 19.72 17.75
C MET A 181 5.79 21.14 18.23
N ARG A 182 4.93 21.28 19.27
CA ARG A 182 4.62 22.57 19.87
C ARG A 182 5.84 23.21 20.53
N GLN A 183 6.61 22.44 21.31
CA GLN A 183 7.84 22.91 21.95
C GLN A 183 8.89 23.38 20.94
N ALA A 184 9.00 22.67 19.80
CA ALA A 184 9.90 23.04 18.72
C ALA A 184 9.38 24.21 17.86
N GLY A 185 8.20 24.76 18.15
CA GLY A 185 7.61 25.89 17.43
C GLY A 185 7.18 25.56 16.00
N MET A 186 7.00 24.27 15.66
CA MET A 186 6.59 23.85 14.31
C MET A 186 5.19 24.33 13.98
N LYS A 187 5.02 24.98 12.83
CA LYS A 187 3.75 25.56 12.35
C LYS A 187 3.08 24.72 11.27
N GLY A 188 3.83 23.90 10.57
CA GLY A 188 3.33 23.06 9.49
C GLY A 188 4.37 22.06 9.00
N ILE A 189 3.90 21.10 8.22
CA ILE A 189 4.73 20.10 7.53
C ILE A 189 4.27 20.12 6.08
N HIS A 190 5.21 20.29 5.16
CA HIS A 190 4.97 20.18 3.72
C HIS A 190 5.72 18.95 3.20
N ILE A 191 5.01 18.11 2.43
CA ILE A 191 5.53 16.87 1.87
C ILE A 191 5.13 16.80 0.41
#